data_a7fd06fc85f748089b00966a76b8a4d6
#
_entry.id   a7fd06fc85f748089b00966a76b8a4d6
#
_cell.length_a   1.000
_cell.length_b   1.000
_cell.length_c   1.000
_cell.angle_alpha   90.00
_cell.angle_beta   90.00
_cell.angle_gamma   90.00
#
_symmetry.space_group_name_H-M   'P 1'
#
loop_
_entity.id
_entity.type
_entity.pdbx_description
1 polymer ?
#
loop_
_entity_poly.entity_id
_entity_poly.type
_entity_poly.pdbx_seq_one_letter_code
_entity_poly.pdbx_strand_id
1 'polypeptide(L)'
;DPREPKDIPTEERYYFLEERYPEYGNLVPRDIATREIFDICTTDALSVEKDRLCVYLDLTHIPRETLDRKLGGILEIYEKFQGVDPRDAPMKIFPAVHYSMGGLWVDYEKSESGGLVEGSPRNQQTNIQGLYAIGECDYQYHGANRLGANSLLSCIFSGLFCASGVIAGGKGDTPSETSSEFIEAV
;
A
#
# COMPACT_ATOMS: atom_id res chain seq x y z
N ASP A 1 -3.18 -27.13 12.50
CA ASP A 1 -2.96 -27.71 13.83
C ASP A 1 -4.05 -27.22 14.77
N PRO A 2 -4.71 -28.07 15.56
CA PRO A 2 -5.77 -27.66 16.49
C PRO A 2 -5.26 -26.99 17.77
N ARG A 3 -3.94 -26.99 18.00
CA ARG A 3 -3.33 -26.36 19.18
C ARG A 3 -3.33 -24.84 19.05
N GLU A 4 -3.41 -24.13 20.19
CA GLU A 4 -3.19 -22.69 20.20
C GLU A 4 -1.73 -22.39 19.82
N PRO A 5 -1.45 -21.29 19.11
CA PRO A 5 -0.09 -20.95 18.65
C PRO A 5 0.97 -20.93 19.76
N LYS A 6 0.57 -20.48 20.97
CA LYS A 6 1.43 -20.45 22.16
C LYS A 6 1.85 -21.83 22.64
N ASP A 7 1.05 -22.85 22.35
CA ASP A 7 1.26 -24.23 22.78
C ASP A 7 2.07 -25.06 21.77
N ILE A 8 2.41 -24.47 20.60
CA ILE A 8 3.23 -25.11 19.58
C ILE A 8 4.69 -24.72 19.82
N PRO A 9 5.57 -25.69 20.13
CA PRO A 9 7.00 -25.43 20.25
C PRO A 9 7.58 -24.76 19.03
N THR A 10 8.58 -23.90 19.21
CA THR A 10 9.19 -23.14 18.12
C THR A 10 9.76 -24.06 17.04
N GLU A 11 10.31 -25.18 17.40
CA GLU A 11 10.87 -26.20 16.50
C GLU A 11 9.81 -26.96 15.68
N GLU A 12 8.54 -26.90 16.07
CA GLU A 12 7.43 -27.52 15.34
C GLU A 12 6.72 -26.50 14.44
N ARG A 13 7.07 -25.21 14.53
CA ARG A 13 6.46 -24.14 13.71
C ARG A 13 7.05 -24.13 12.31
N TYR A 14 6.22 -23.97 11.30
CA TYR A 14 6.64 -23.85 9.91
C TYR A 14 6.87 -22.40 9.52
N TYR A 15 8.14 -22.04 9.39
CA TYR A 15 8.59 -20.72 8.96
C TYR A 15 8.84 -20.72 7.45
N PHE A 16 7.77 -20.69 6.65
CA PHE A 16 7.83 -20.91 5.22
C PHE A 16 8.66 -19.86 4.43
N LEU A 17 8.74 -18.62 4.89
CA LEU A 17 9.58 -17.61 4.24
C LEU A 17 11.07 -17.87 4.49
N GLU A 18 11.46 -18.26 5.70
CA GLU A 18 12.83 -18.63 6.04
C GLU A 18 13.27 -19.90 5.32
N GLU A 19 12.36 -20.85 5.14
CA GLU A 19 12.66 -22.09 4.46
C GLU A 19 12.79 -21.90 2.93
N ARG A 20 11.87 -21.15 2.32
CA ARG A 20 11.87 -20.89 0.88
C ARG A 20 12.89 -19.84 0.44
N TYR A 21 13.19 -18.88 1.30
CA TYR A 21 14.11 -17.76 1.05
C TYR A 21 15.11 -17.57 2.19
N PRO A 22 16.05 -18.52 2.41
CA PRO A 22 16.95 -18.52 3.58
C PRO A 22 17.79 -17.26 3.71
N GLU A 23 18.08 -16.57 2.61
CA GLU A 23 18.89 -15.33 2.60
C GLU A 23 18.12 -14.13 3.17
N TYR A 24 16.81 -14.09 2.97
CA TYR A 24 15.99 -12.93 3.32
C TYR A 24 14.95 -13.22 4.41
N GLY A 25 14.47 -14.45 4.51
CA GLY A 25 13.44 -14.86 5.47
C GLY A 25 12.23 -13.95 5.43
N ASN A 26 11.80 -13.46 6.59
CA ASN A 26 10.69 -12.51 6.73
C ASN A 26 10.96 -11.11 6.15
N LEU A 27 12.17 -10.85 5.64
CA LEU A 27 12.55 -9.57 5.03
C LEU A 27 12.43 -9.59 3.50
N VAL A 28 11.85 -10.63 2.91
CA VAL A 28 11.56 -10.65 1.47
C VAL A 28 10.68 -9.46 1.06
N PRO A 29 10.78 -8.99 -0.20
CA PRO A 29 9.88 -7.98 -0.74
C PRO A 29 8.41 -8.35 -0.53
N ARG A 30 7.56 -7.33 -0.35
CA ARG A 30 6.13 -7.53 -0.02
C ARG A 30 5.37 -8.34 -1.05
N ASP A 31 5.69 -8.17 -2.32
CA ASP A 31 5.07 -8.92 -3.41
C ASP A 31 5.41 -10.42 -3.36
N ILE A 32 6.62 -10.76 -2.94
CA ILE A 32 7.02 -12.15 -2.68
C ILE A 32 6.26 -12.69 -1.47
N ALA A 33 6.32 -12.00 -0.33
CA ALA A 33 5.59 -12.43 0.88
C ALA A 33 4.08 -12.62 0.61
N THR A 34 3.47 -11.71 -0.16
CA THR A 34 2.05 -11.78 -0.51
C THR A 34 1.72 -13.04 -1.32
N ARG A 35 2.51 -13.35 -2.34
CA ARG A 35 2.33 -14.55 -3.15
C ARG A 35 2.53 -15.82 -2.34
N GLU A 36 3.57 -15.86 -1.53
CA GLU A 36 3.85 -17.02 -0.68
C GLU A 36 2.72 -17.28 0.34
N ILE A 37 2.22 -16.23 1.00
CA ILE A 37 1.07 -16.39 1.92
C ILE A 37 -0.16 -16.90 1.17
N PHE A 38 -0.41 -16.38 -0.03
CA PHE A 38 -1.52 -16.84 -0.85
C PHE A 38 -1.36 -18.32 -1.22
N ASP A 39 -0.19 -18.73 -1.69
CA ASP A 39 0.10 -20.10 -2.10
C ASP A 39 0.05 -21.08 -0.92
N ILE A 40 0.60 -20.72 0.23
CA ILE A 40 0.50 -21.52 1.47
C ILE A 40 -0.96 -21.77 1.86
N CYS A 41 -1.80 -20.75 1.77
CA CYS A 41 -3.19 -20.89 2.17
C CYS A 41 -4.06 -21.62 1.14
N THR A 42 -3.78 -21.47 -0.16
CA THR A 42 -4.63 -21.98 -1.23
C THR A 42 -4.09 -23.26 -1.86
N THR A 43 -2.85 -23.25 -2.31
CA THR A 43 -2.23 -24.37 -3.05
C THR A 43 -1.77 -25.46 -2.09
N ASP A 44 -1.10 -25.09 -1.01
CA ASP A 44 -0.60 -26.04 -0.01
C ASP A 44 -1.66 -26.42 1.03
N ALA A 45 -2.78 -25.69 1.07
CA ALA A 45 -3.88 -25.88 2.01
C ALA A 45 -3.46 -25.85 3.49
N LEU A 46 -2.45 -25.03 3.82
CA LEU A 46 -1.87 -24.90 5.16
C LEU A 46 -2.38 -23.67 5.91
N SER A 47 -3.57 -23.17 5.56
CA SER A 47 -4.21 -22.10 6.34
C SER A 47 -4.38 -22.50 7.81
N VAL A 48 -4.15 -21.57 8.74
CA VAL A 48 -4.29 -21.80 10.17
C VAL A 48 -5.76 -21.90 10.63
N GLU A 49 -6.69 -21.47 9.80
CA GLU A 49 -8.13 -21.66 9.99
C GLU A 49 -8.73 -22.44 8.81
N LYS A 50 -9.75 -23.26 9.08
CA LYS A 50 -10.41 -24.04 8.04
C LYS A 50 -11.32 -23.21 7.14
N ASP A 51 -11.96 -22.20 7.72
CA ASP A 51 -12.99 -21.41 7.04
C ASP A 51 -12.49 -20.05 6.55
N ARG A 52 -11.23 -19.71 6.83
CA ARG A 52 -10.59 -18.43 6.47
C ARG A 52 -9.16 -18.66 6.05
N LEU A 53 -8.77 -18.05 4.94
CA LEU A 53 -7.37 -18.07 4.51
C LEU A 53 -6.56 -17.12 5.39
N CYS A 54 -5.63 -17.66 6.18
CA CYS A 54 -4.74 -16.85 7.00
C CYS A 54 -3.51 -17.65 7.46
N VAL A 55 -2.46 -16.89 7.79
CA VAL A 55 -1.24 -17.37 8.46
C VAL A 55 -1.02 -16.58 9.74
N TYR A 56 -0.13 -17.06 10.60
CA TYR A 56 0.26 -16.33 11.80
C TYR A 56 1.41 -15.36 11.52
N LEU A 57 1.29 -14.15 12.05
CA LEU A 57 2.38 -13.20 12.23
C LEU A 57 2.69 -13.11 13.71
N ASP A 58 3.82 -13.67 14.13
CA ASP A 58 4.22 -13.73 15.53
C ASP A 58 5.14 -12.57 15.91
N LEU A 59 4.67 -11.70 16.77
CA LEU A 59 5.41 -10.58 17.35
C LEU A 59 5.75 -10.81 18.84
N THR A 60 5.33 -11.92 19.44
CA THR A 60 5.46 -12.17 20.88
C THR A 60 6.91 -12.27 21.36
N HIS A 61 7.84 -12.53 20.44
CA HIS A 61 9.28 -12.56 20.70
C HIS A 61 9.93 -11.17 20.84
N ILE A 62 9.21 -10.11 20.48
CA ILE A 62 9.71 -8.73 20.49
C ILE A 62 9.35 -8.08 21.83
N PRO A 63 10.28 -7.39 22.51
CA PRO A 63 9.98 -6.70 23.76
C PRO A 63 8.80 -5.74 23.64
N ARG A 64 7.86 -5.80 24.60
CA ARG A 64 6.62 -5.02 24.62
C ARG A 64 6.85 -3.52 24.43
N GLU A 65 7.86 -2.96 25.13
CA GLU A 65 8.25 -1.55 24.99
C GLU A 65 8.61 -1.17 23.55
N THR A 66 9.28 -2.07 22.84
CA THR A 66 9.64 -1.85 21.42
C THR A 66 8.40 -1.88 20.53
N LEU A 67 7.49 -2.81 20.78
CA LEU A 67 6.21 -2.92 20.07
C LEU A 67 5.36 -1.66 20.28
N ASP A 68 5.19 -1.22 21.53
CA ASP A 68 4.41 -0.04 21.87
C ASP A 68 4.97 1.22 21.21
N ARG A 69 6.28 1.40 21.24
CA ARG A 69 6.93 2.56 20.62
C ARG A 69 6.81 2.58 19.10
N LYS A 70 6.95 1.42 18.44
CA LYS A 70 7.00 1.35 16.97
C LYS A 70 5.67 1.07 16.30
N LEU A 71 4.81 0.29 16.94
CA LEU A 71 3.60 -0.27 16.33
C LEU A 71 2.33 -0.06 17.19
N GLY A 72 2.41 0.61 18.32
CA GLY A 72 1.33 0.71 19.32
C GLY A 72 -0.04 0.96 18.71
N GLY A 73 -0.17 1.98 17.86
CA GLY A 73 -1.46 2.30 17.22
C GLY A 73 -2.01 1.19 16.32
N ILE A 74 -1.15 0.46 15.60
CA ILE A 74 -1.57 -0.67 14.75
C ILE A 74 -2.02 -1.84 15.59
N LEU A 75 -1.29 -2.13 16.67
CA LEU A 75 -1.61 -3.23 17.58
C LEU A 75 -2.92 -2.99 18.33
N GLU A 76 -3.17 -1.75 18.76
CA GLU A 76 -4.45 -1.35 19.37
C GLU A 76 -5.63 -1.49 18.39
N ILE A 77 -5.44 -1.16 17.12
CA ILE A 77 -6.47 -1.37 16.09
C ILE A 77 -6.77 -2.86 15.95
N TYR A 78 -5.74 -3.70 15.84
CA TYR A 78 -5.92 -5.15 15.73
C TYR A 78 -6.67 -5.71 16.95
N GLU A 79 -6.24 -5.33 18.15
CA GLU A 79 -6.89 -5.76 19.40
C GLU A 79 -8.36 -5.35 19.45
N LYS A 80 -8.71 -4.13 19.06
CA LYS A 80 -10.10 -3.66 19.02
C LYS A 80 -10.99 -4.46 18.06
N PHE A 81 -10.44 -4.90 16.93
CA PHE A 81 -11.22 -5.62 15.91
C PHE A 81 -11.23 -7.13 16.12
N GLN A 82 -10.15 -7.70 16.65
CA GLN A 82 -9.99 -9.15 16.80
C GLN A 82 -10.16 -9.64 18.26
N GLY A 83 -10.15 -8.74 19.22
CA GLY A 83 -10.27 -9.08 20.65
C GLY A 83 -9.03 -9.79 21.23
N VAL A 84 -7.89 -9.73 20.55
CA VAL A 84 -6.63 -10.40 20.92
C VAL A 84 -5.51 -9.37 20.90
N ASP A 85 -4.74 -9.25 22.01
CA ASP A 85 -3.56 -8.39 22.03
C ASP A 85 -2.40 -9.07 21.27
N PRO A 86 -1.89 -8.47 20.20
CA PRO A 86 -0.80 -9.03 19.40
C PRO A 86 0.54 -9.12 20.13
N ARG A 87 0.64 -8.50 21.29
CA ARG A 87 1.83 -8.58 22.14
C ARG A 87 1.88 -9.89 22.93
N ASP A 88 0.73 -10.54 23.09
CA ASP A 88 0.57 -11.75 23.90
C ASP A 88 0.25 -13.00 23.05
N ALA A 89 -0.24 -12.80 21.82
CA ALA A 89 -0.56 -13.90 20.91
C ALA A 89 -0.33 -13.52 19.43
N PRO A 90 0.05 -14.45 18.54
CA PRO A 90 0.25 -14.20 17.13
C PRO A 90 -1.00 -13.66 16.44
N MET A 91 -0.79 -12.71 15.51
CA MET A 91 -1.84 -12.13 14.68
C MET A 91 -2.18 -13.07 13.52
N LYS A 92 -3.46 -13.18 13.18
CA LYS A 92 -3.90 -13.82 11.94
C LYS A 92 -3.90 -12.79 10.82
N ILE A 93 -3.15 -13.06 9.76
CA ILE A 93 -3.02 -12.15 8.62
C ILE A 93 -3.28 -12.88 7.30
N PHE A 94 -3.78 -12.13 6.32
CA PHE A 94 -3.89 -12.54 4.92
C PHE A 94 -3.72 -11.31 4.02
N PRO A 95 -3.13 -11.46 2.83
CA PRO A 95 -3.00 -10.37 1.88
C PRO A 95 -4.34 -9.79 1.44
N ALA A 96 -4.39 -8.48 1.31
CA ALA A 96 -5.53 -7.77 0.75
C ALA A 96 -5.05 -6.74 -0.28
N VAL A 97 -5.91 -6.43 -1.24
CA VAL A 97 -5.68 -5.32 -2.17
C VAL A 97 -5.61 -4.03 -1.37
N HIS A 98 -4.53 -3.29 -1.54
CA HIS A 98 -4.28 -2.09 -0.76
C HIS A 98 -4.04 -0.85 -1.62
N TYR A 99 -3.26 -0.97 -2.70
CA TYR A 99 -2.83 0.16 -3.53
C TYR A 99 -2.55 -0.28 -4.96
N SER A 100 -3.04 0.47 -5.95
CA SER A 100 -2.75 0.22 -7.36
C SER A 100 -1.44 0.88 -7.77
N MET A 101 -0.54 0.11 -8.41
CA MET A 101 0.63 0.65 -9.10
C MET A 101 0.26 0.95 -10.53
N GLY A 102 0.50 2.17 -10.97
CA GLY A 102 0.06 2.64 -12.26
C GLY A 102 -1.28 3.37 -12.20
N GLY A 103 -1.70 3.94 -13.30
CA GLY A 103 -2.90 4.75 -13.37
C GLY A 103 -2.91 5.65 -14.60
N LEU A 104 -3.53 6.81 -14.49
CA LEU A 104 -3.60 7.77 -15.57
C LEU A 104 -2.22 8.38 -15.86
N TRP A 105 -1.88 8.46 -17.12
CA TRP A 105 -0.68 9.18 -17.54
C TRP A 105 -0.81 10.66 -17.19
N VAL A 106 0.25 11.23 -16.62
CA VAL A 106 0.36 12.66 -16.33
C VAL A 106 1.72 13.19 -16.75
N ASP A 107 1.76 14.46 -17.09
CA ASP A 107 2.99 15.16 -17.45
C ASP A 107 3.49 16.01 -16.27
N TYR A 108 4.68 16.54 -16.39
CA TYR A 108 5.23 17.56 -15.52
C TYR A 108 6.29 18.40 -16.25
N GLU A 109 6.43 19.64 -15.84
CA GLU A 109 7.43 20.52 -16.42
C GLU A 109 8.79 20.30 -15.75
N LYS A 110 9.80 20.08 -16.62
CA LYS A 110 11.20 19.92 -16.20
C LYS A 110 11.96 21.23 -16.37
N SER A 111 12.74 21.59 -15.37
CA SER A 111 13.74 22.63 -15.49
C SER A 111 14.90 22.17 -16.39
N GLU A 112 15.77 23.09 -16.80
CA GLU A 112 16.97 22.76 -17.57
C GLU A 112 17.90 21.78 -16.84
N SER A 113 17.88 21.76 -15.51
CA SER A 113 18.62 20.79 -14.67
C SER A 113 17.90 19.45 -14.53
N GLY A 114 16.71 19.27 -15.11
CA GLY A 114 15.91 18.04 -15.06
C GLY A 114 15.01 17.91 -13.83
N GLY A 115 15.04 18.88 -12.91
CA GLY A 115 14.14 18.92 -11.75
C GLY A 115 12.73 19.40 -12.11
N LEU A 116 11.78 19.18 -11.19
CA LEU A 116 10.41 19.68 -11.31
C LEU A 116 10.40 21.21 -11.25
N VAL A 117 9.63 21.85 -12.15
CA VAL A 117 9.30 23.28 -12.06
C VAL A 117 8.11 23.43 -11.13
N GLU A 118 8.35 23.91 -9.91
CA GLU A 118 7.30 24.10 -8.92
C GLU A 118 6.24 25.10 -9.41
N GLY A 119 4.97 24.78 -9.19
CA GLY A 119 3.85 25.66 -9.55
C GLY A 119 3.50 25.70 -11.04
N SER A 120 4.15 24.90 -11.88
CA SER A 120 3.77 24.83 -13.29
C SER A 120 2.36 24.23 -13.45
N PRO A 121 1.49 24.82 -14.30
CA PRO A 121 0.17 24.29 -14.61
C PRO A 121 0.21 22.97 -15.40
N ARG A 122 1.38 22.55 -15.89
CA ARG A 122 1.55 21.25 -16.56
C ARG A 122 1.71 20.11 -15.57
N ASN A 123 2.10 20.41 -14.35
CA ASN A 123 2.34 19.36 -13.35
C ASN A 123 1.07 18.60 -13.04
N GLN A 124 1.12 17.27 -13.16
CA GLN A 124 0.00 16.34 -12.95
C GLN A 124 -1.15 16.49 -13.97
N GLN A 125 -0.95 17.22 -15.08
CA GLN A 125 -1.91 17.30 -16.15
C GLN A 125 -1.87 16.03 -17.00
N THR A 126 -3.03 15.48 -17.32
CA THR A 126 -3.15 14.35 -18.25
C THR A 126 -2.96 14.83 -19.71
N ASN A 127 -3.09 13.92 -20.67
CA ASN A 127 -3.14 14.29 -22.09
C ASN A 127 -4.42 15.04 -22.49
N ILE A 128 -5.37 15.17 -21.57
CA ILE A 128 -6.59 15.98 -21.74
C ILE A 128 -6.36 17.30 -21.01
N GLN A 129 -6.43 18.41 -21.76
CA GLN A 129 -6.24 19.75 -21.21
C GLN A 129 -7.26 20.03 -20.09
N GLY A 130 -6.77 20.50 -18.94
CA GLY A 130 -7.60 20.81 -17.77
C GLY A 130 -7.98 19.61 -16.92
N LEU A 131 -7.62 18.38 -17.32
CA LEU A 131 -7.79 17.18 -16.50
C LEU A 131 -6.47 16.80 -15.83
N TYR A 132 -6.52 16.65 -14.50
CA TYR A 132 -5.37 16.34 -13.66
C TYR A 132 -5.60 15.05 -12.89
N ALA A 133 -4.54 14.29 -12.66
CA ALA A 133 -4.57 13.11 -11.79
C ALA A 133 -3.45 13.21 -10.77
N ILE A 134 -3.77 12.95 -9.49
CA ILE A 134 -2.83 13.03 -8.39
C ILE A 134 -2.96 11.81 -7.46
N GLY A 135 -1.87 11.48 -6.77
CA GLY A 135 -1.84 10.41 -5.79
C GLY A 135 -1.93 9.02 -6.41
N GLU A 136 -2.78 8.16 -5.88
CA GLU A 136 -2.87 6.77 -6.31
C GLU A 136 -3.36 6.59 -7.75
N CYS A 137 -4.17 7.51 -8.26
CA CYS A 137 -4.72 7.40 -9.61
C CYS A 137 -3.76 7.81 -10.73
N ASP A 138 -2.59 8.37 -10.42
CA ASP A 138 -1.53 8.59 -11.40
C ASP A 138 -0.51 7.44 -11.45
N TYR A 139 0.33 7.38 -12.50
CA TYR A 139 1.19 6.22 -12.73
C TYR A 139 2.68 6.43 -12.39
N GLN A 140 3.11 7.64 -12.04
CA GLN A 140 4.51 8.05 -12.14
C GLN A 140 5.44 7.56 -11.05
N TYR A 141 4.97 7.46 -9.80
CA TYR A 141 5.88 7.44 -8.66
C TYR A 141 6.50 6.10 -8.31
N HIS A 142 5.81 5.01 -8.59
CA HIS A 142 6.11 3.76 -7.92
C HIS A 142 6.61 2.63 -8.83
N GLY A 143 6.56 2.79 -10.14
CA GLY A 143 6.88 1.73 -11.06
C GLY A 143 6.04 0.47 -10.80
N ALA A 144 6.68 -0.69 -10.85
CA ALA A 144 6.01 -1.98 -10.66
C ALA A 144 5.75 -2.33 -9.19
N ASN A 145 6.48 -1.73 -8.25
CA ASN A 145 6.38 -2.06 -6.83
C ASN A 145 6.67 -0.85 -5.93
N ARG A 146 5.69 -0.47 -5.13
CA ARG A 146 5.78 0.69 -4.24
C ARG A 146 6.56 0.36 -2.96
N LEU A 147 7.51 1.21 -2.61
CA LEU A 147 8.19 1.15 -1.32
C LEU A 147 7.22 1.46 -0.16
N GLY A 148 7.48 0.86 0.99
CA GLY A 148 6.69 1.08 2.21
C GLY A 148 6.54 2.56 2.55
N ALA A 149 5.36 2.96 3.04
CA ALA A 149 4.96 4.31 3.44
C ALA A 149 4.87 5.36 2.30
N ASN A 150 5.29 5.07 1.07
CA ASN A 150 5.32 6.05 -0.02
C ASN A 150 3.94 6.34 -0.65
N SER A 151 2.89 5.60 -0.34
CA SER A 151 1.54 5.88 -0.86
C SER A 151 1.02 7.26 -0.45
N LEU A 152 1.04 7.53 0.86
CA LEU A 152 0.60 8.84 1.38
C LEU A 152 1.57 9.95 0.99
N LEU A 153 2.88 9.66 0.93
CA LEU A 153 3.87 10.65 0.53
C LEU A 153 3.63 11.16 -0.89
N SER A 154 3.30 10.29 -1.85
CA SER A 154 2.96 10.70 -3.21
C SER A 154 1.69 11.57 -3.27
N CYS A 155 0.67 11.21 -2.50
CA CYS A 155 -0.55 12.00 -2.40
C CYS A 155 -0.29 13.40 -1.82
N ILE A 156 0.49 13.48 -0.74
CA ILE A 156 0.85 14.74 -0.09
C ILE A 156 1.71 15.59 -1.03
N PHE A 157 2.71 15.00 -1.67
CA PHE A 157 3.56 15.68 -2.64
C PHE A 157 2.73 16.31 -3.75
N SER A 158 1.88 15.52 -4.41
CA SER A 158 1.04 16.03 -5.49
C SER A 158 0.11 17.15 -5.02
N GLY A 159 -0.51 17.00 -3.84
CA GLY A 159 -1.39 18.02 -3.27
C GLY A 159 -0.67 19.33 -2.93
N LEU A 160 0.53 19.26 -2.35
CA LEU A 160 1.26 20.44 -1.92
C LEU A 160 1.97 21.18 -3.08
N PHE A 161 2.63 20.41 -3.97
CA PHE A 161 3.48 20.99 -5.00
C PHE A 161 2.80 21.21 -6.35
N CYS A 162 1.71 20.50 -6.63
CA CYS A 162 1.04 20.61 -7.92
C CYS A 162 -0.26 21.40 -7.85
N ALA A 163 -0.98 21.40 -6.74
CA ALA A 163 -2.27 22.08 -6.61
C ALA A 163 -2.19 23.59 -6.88
N SER A 164 -1.13 24.26 -6.45
CA SER A 164 -0.95 25.71 -6.70
C SER A 164 -0.84 26.02 -8.19
N GLY A 165 -0.14 25.20 -8.98
CA GLY A 165 -0.03 25.31 -10.42
C GLY A 165 -1.36 25.05 -11.13
N VAL A 166 -2.09 24.04 -10.68
CA VAL A 166 -3.44 23.72 -11.16
C VAL A 166 -4.40 24.89 -10.97
N ILE A 167 -4.42 25.46 -9.75
CA ILE A 167 -5.27 26.61 -9.40
C ILE A 167 -4.87 27.85 -10.22
N ALA A 168 -3.57 28.09 -10.39
CA ALA A 168 -3.09 29.22 -11.19
C ALA A 168 -3.42 29.07 -12.67
N GLY A 169 -3.27 27.87 -13.23
CA GLY A 169 -3.61 27.55 -14.62
C GLY A 169 -5.11 27.62 -14.91
N GLY A 170 -5.96 27.24 -13.96
CA GLY A 170 -7.42 27.28 -14.13
C GLY A 170 -8.06 28.65 -14.04
N LYS A 171 -7.32 29.69 -13.66
CA LYS A 171 -7.88 31.07 -13.58
C LYS A 171 -8.11 31.75 -14.92
N GLY A 172 -7.66 31.16 -16.03
CA GLY A 172 -7.75 31.75 -17.37
C GLY A 172 -8.85 31.20 -18.27
N ASP A 173 -9.31 29.99 -18.00
CA ASP A 173 -10.32 29.36 -18.87
C ASP A 173 -11.65 29.28 -18.11
N THR A 174 -12.58 30.10 -18.54
CA THR A 174 -14.00 29.81 -18.32
C THR A 174 -14.24 28.42 -18.90
N PRO A 175 -14.86 27.47 -18.15
CA PRO A 175 -15.21 26.18 -18.75
C PRO A 175 -15.95 26.45 -20.06
N SER A 176 -15.41 25.97 -21.16
CA SER A 176 -16.17 25.93 -22.39
C SER A 176 -17.50 25.27 -22.07
N GLU A 177 -18.60 25.85 -22.51
CA GLU A 177 -19.93 25.28 -22.35
C GLU A 177 -19.84 23.77 -22.55
N THR A 178 -20.24 23.00 -21.53
CA THR A 178 -20.26 21.55 -21.62
C THR A 178 -21.09 21.21 -22.83
N SER A 179 -20.49 20.61 -23.85
CA SER A 179 -21.21 20.40 -25.10
C SER A 179 -22.44 19.54 -24.77
N SER A 180 -23.57 19.91 -25.36
CA SER A 180 -24.83 19.16 -25.22
C SER A 180 -24.63 17.67 -25.57
N GLU A 181 -23.71 17.37 -26.47
CA GLU A 181 -23.29 16.01 -26.83
C GLU A 181 -22.68 15.19 -25.68
N PHE A 182 -21.98 15.84 -24.74
CA PHE A 182 -21.45 15.13 -23.56
C PHE A 182 -22.56 14.80 -22.56
N ILE A 183 -23.54 15.67 -22.41
CA ILE A 183 -24.69 15.45 -21.51
C ILE A 183 -25.61 14.36 -22.04
N GLU A 184 -25.75 14.22 -23.37
CA GLU A 184 -26.54 13.16 -23.99
C GLU A 184 -25.86 11.78 -24.01
N ALA A 185 -24.51 11.73 -23.79
CA ALA A 185 -23.71 10.48 -23.78
C ALA A 185 -23.58 9.84 -22.40
N VAL A 186 -24.01 10.50 -21.31
CA VAL A 186 -23.99 10.01 -19.92
C VAL A 186 -25.39 9.69 -19.43
#